data_c99ddbaf3adf482bd8f314d6a780f84b
#
_entry.id   c99ddbaf3adf482bd8f314d6a780f84b
#
_cell.length_a   1.000
_cell.length_b   1.000
_cell.length_c   1.000
_cell.angle_alpha   90.00
_cell.angle_beta   90.00
_cell.angle_gamma   90.00
#
_symmetry.space_group_name_H-M   'P 1'
#
loop_
_entity.id
_entity.type
_entity.pdbx_description
1 polymer ?
#
loop_
_entity_poly.entity_id
_entity_poly.type
_entity_poly.pdbx_seq_one_letter_code
_entity_poly.pdbx_strand_id
1 'polypeptide(L)'
;LSVGRRSIRYQGDEQTIREGEFADGTGRISYTAWEDFGFEPGDSITVGNAGVREWDGEPELNIGQSSTVAIETTPVEVPYDVGGDTDLVELRAGDRGRNVEVAVLESEERVIDGRDGETTIRSGVVADESGRLPFTDWEARPELREGSELRFEEVYVREFRGVPQVNLSQYTTVTPLGRSVDVDDDAQRLPIGEAVGAGGLFDVEVVGNVLEVRDGSGLIERCPDCGRVLQNGQCRAHGDVDGEDDMRVKAIVDDGTGTVTAMLDRDITESVYGGTMEEAMTAARDAMDKEVVADEIRERIVGREYRVRGNLSVDDYGANLEATEFERTGDEPAALATALLTEVRG
;
A
#
# COMPACT_ATOMS: atom_id res chain seq x y z
N LEU A 1 5.99 -21.12 11.68
CA LEU A 1 6.63 -20.24 10.72
C LEU A 1 7.07 -18.95 11.39
N SER A 2 6.16 -18.21 12.03
CA SER A 2 6.44 -16.92 12.66
C SER A 2 5.79 -16.81 14.05
N VAL A 3 6.34 -15.94 14.90
CA VAL A 3 5.82 -15.61 16.24
C VAL A 3 5.98 -14.10 16.44
N GLY A 4 4.87 -13.40 16.59
CA GLY A 4 4.83 -11.99 16.90
C GLY A 4 4.10 -11.70 18.21
N ARG A 5 4.41 -10.59 18.85
CA ARG A 5 3.78 -10.16 20.12
C ARG A 5 2.89 -8.94 19.88
N ARG A 6 1.76 -8.88 20.58
CA ARG A 6 0.88 -7.73 20.59
C ARG A 6 0.30 -7.49 21.98
N SER A 7 0.36 -6.23 22.44
CA SER A 7 -0.41 -5.80 23.61
C SER A 7 -1.85 -5.53 23.24
N ILE A 8 -2.75 -6.07 24.03
CA ILE A 8 -4.20 -5.82 23.92
C ILE A 8 -4.74 -5.40 25.30
N ARG A 9 -5.84 -4.65 25.30
CA ARG A 9 -6.58 -4.36 26.51
C ARG A 9 -7.78 -5.32 26.60
N TYR A 10 -7.73 -6.25 27.54
CA TYR A 10 -8.78 -7.23 27.74
C TYR A 10 -9.35 -7.11 29.16
N GLN A 11 -10.66 -6.91 29.30
CA GLN A 11 -11.38 -6.69 30.57
C GLN A 11 -10.82 -5.55 31.45
N GLY A 12 -10.12 -4.59 30.84
CA GLY A 12 -9.53 -3.44 31.54
C GLY A 12 -8.03 -3.58 31.81
N ASP A 13 -7.48 -4.77 31.74
CA ASP A 13 -6.06 -5.07 31.95
C ASP A 13 -5.31 -5.15 30.61
N GLU A 14 -4.04 -4.75 30.63
CA GLU A 14 -3.14 -4.94 29.50
C GLU A 14 -2.60 -6.36 29.52
N GLN A 15 -2.73 -7.05 28.38
CA GLN A 15 -2.27 -8.42 28.20
C GLN A 15 -1.48 -8.53 26.89
N THR A 16 -0.34 -9.24 26.94
CA THR A 16 0.41 -9.59 25.74
C THR A 16 -0.09 -10.92 25.21
N ILE A 17 -0.45 -10.94 23.93
CA ILE A 17 -0.78 -12.15 23.17
C ILE A 17 0.30 -12.43 22.14
N ARG A 18 0.37 -13.68 21.69
CA ARG A 18 1.24 -14.11 20.59
C ARG A 18 0.40 -14.40 19.36
N GLU A 19 0.85 -13.95 18.20
CA GLU A 19 0.20 -14.14 16.90
C GLU A 19 1.25 -14.53 15.86
N GLY A 20 0.85 -15.24 14.84
CA GLY A 20 1.74 -15.63 13.74
C GLY A 20 1.13 -16.71 12.88
N GLU A 21 1.97 -17.51 12.24
CA GLU A 21 1.54 -18.60 11.37
C GLU A 21 2.14 -19.94 11.79
N PHE A 22 1.32 -20.99 11.75
CA PHE A 22 1.73 -22.38 11.77
C PHE A 22 1.61 -22.98 10.38
N ALA A 23 2.41 -24.01 10.12
CA ALA A 23 2.33 -24.78 8.89
C ALA A 23 2.54 -26.29 9.17
N ASP A 24 1.96 -27.09 8.28
CA ASP A 24 2.25 -28.53 8.17
C ASP A 24 2.36 -28.92 6.68
N GLY A 25 2.41 -30.22 6.40
CA GLY A 25 2.48 -30.71 5.01
C GLY A 25 1.22 -30.48 4.17
N THR A 26 0.13 -29.96 4.76
CA THR A 26 -1.14 -29.70 4.07
C THR A 26 -1.39 -28.22 3.79
N GLY A 27 -0.77 -27.31 4.55
CA GLY A 27 -0.95 -25.88 4.41
C GLY A 27 -0.45 -25.08 5.59
N ARG A 28 -0.83 -23.81 5.62
CA ARG A 28 -0.53 -22.88 6.71
C ARG A 28 -1.81 -22.26 7.25
N ILE A 29 -1.77 -21.84 8.52
CA ILE A 29 -2.89 -21.23 9.22
C ILE A 29 -2.40 -20.19 10.22
N SER A 30 -3.06 -19.07 10.29
CA SER A 30 -2.82 -18.04 11.30
C SER A 30 -3.25 -18.53 12.69
N TYR A 31 -2.59 -18.04 13.74
CA TYR A 31 -2.98 -18.35 15.12
C TYR A 31 -2.93 -17.12 16.02
N THR A 32 -3.76 -17.14 17.06
CA THR A 32 -3.68 -16.28 18.23
C THR A 32 -3.55 -17.13 19.49
N ALA A 33 -2.46 -16.93 20.24
CA ALA A 33 -2.23 -17.57 21.55
C ALA A 33 -2.36 -16.52 22.66
N TRP A 34 -3.28 -16.78 23.61
CA TRP A 34 -3.61 -15.88 24.71
C TRP A 34 -2.63 -15.97 25.90
N GLU A 35 -1.74 -16.93 25.86
CA GLU A 35 -0.68 -17.16 26.84
C GLU A 35 0.62 -17.47 26.12
N ASP A 36 1.74 -17.31 26.83
CA ASP A 36 3.05 -17.73 26.35
C ASP A 36 3.24 -19.22 26.58
N PHE A 37 3.20 -20.01 25.52
CA PHE A 37 3.43 -21.44 25.56
C PHE A 37 4.91 -21.83 25.36
N GLY A 38 5.81 -20.86 25.19
CA GLY A 38 7.26 -21.03 25.13
C GLY A 38 7.81 -21.60 23.83
N PHE A 39 7.01 -21.67 22.77
CA PHE A 39 7.53 -22.04 21.45
C PHE A 39 8.07 -20.84 20.70
N GLU A 40 9.05 -21.08 19.85
CA GLU A 40 9.72 -20.09 19.01
C GLU A 40 9.58 -20.46 17.52
N PRO A 41 9.85 -19.52 16.58
CA PRO A 41 9.90 -19.86 15.17
C PRO A 41 10.86 -21.03 14.90
N GLY A 42 10.41 -22.02 14.12
CA GLY A 42 11.18 -23.24 13.85
C GLY A 42 10.86 -24.43 14.75
N ASP A 43 10.19 -24.21 15.86
CA ASP A 43 9.73 -25.31 16.69
C ASP A 43 8.63 -26.12 16.00
N SER A 44 8.74 -27.43 16.11
CA SER A 44 7.66 -28.35 15.76
C SER A 44 6.80 -28.60 16.96
N ILE A 45 5.51 -28.36 16.86
CA ILE A 45 4.59 -28.41 17.99
C ILE A 45 3.36 -29.24 17.71
N THR A 46 2.84 -29.83 18.77
CA THR A 46 1.50 -30.44 18.80
C THR A 46 0.57 -29.56 19.62
N VAL A 47 -0.52 -29.10 18.99
CA VAL A 47 -1.54 -28.27 19.65
C VAL A 47 -2.80 -29.09 19.85
N GLY A 48 -3.25 -29.23 21.09
CA GLY A 48 -4.49 -29.92 21.46
C GLY A 48 -5.54 -28.93 21.98
N ASN A 49 -6.81 -29.22 21.68
CA ASN A 49 -7.96 -28.44 22.16
C ASN A 49 -7.91 -26.93 21.82
N ALA A 50 -7.38 -26.59 20.65
CA ALA A 50 -7.48 -25.23 20.11
C ALA A 50 -8.88 -24.99 19.51
N GLY A 51 -9.38 -23.78 19.65
CA GLY A 51 -10.57 -23.33 18.93
C GLY A 51 -10.21 -22.91 17.51
N VAL A 52 -11.13 -23.10 16.55
CA VAL A 52 -11.01 -22.50 15.22
C VAL A 52 -12.05 -21.41 15.10
N ARG A 53 -11.64 -20.24 14.67
CA ARG A 53 -12.50 -19.09 14.40
C ARG A 53 -12.28 -18.65 12.96
N GLU A 54 -13.26 -17.96 12.42
CA GLU A 54 -13.12 -17.20 11.19
C GLU A 54 -12.81 -15.74 11.56
N TRP A 55 -11.77 -15.21 10.99
CA TRP A 55 -11.39 -13.81 11.11
C TRP A 55 -11.13 -13.27 9.71
N ASP A 56 -11.85 -12.23 9.32
CA ASP A 56 -11.78 -11.60 8.00
C ASP A 56 -11.94 -12.58 6.81
N GLY A 57 -12.81 -13.59 7.00
CA GLY A 57 -13.07 -14.62 6.01
C GLY A 57 -12.10 -15.80 6.01
N GLU A 58 -11.03 -15.76 6.81
CA GLU A 58 -10.01 -16.79 6.90
C GLU A 58 -10.06 -17.56 8.23
N PRO A 59 -9.77 -18.87 8.24
CA PRO A 59 -9.71 -19.64 9.47
C PRO A 59 -8.48 -19.28 10.31
N GLU A 60 -8.67 -19.09 11.61
CA GLU A 60 -7.61 -18.83 12.59
C GLU A 60 -7.70 -19.80 13.76
N LEU A 61 -6.53 -20.32 14.20
CA LEU A 61 -6.43 -21.09 15.42
C LEU A 61 -6.40 -20.18 16.64
N ASN A 62 -7.24 -20.47 17.61
CA ASN A 62 -7.29 -19.77 18.89
C ASN A 62 -6.83 -20.68 20.02
N ILE A 63 -5.70 -20.35 20.64
CA ILE A 63 -5.02 -21.14 21.68
C ILE A 63 -5.16 -20.40 22.99
N GLY A 64 -5.91 -20.97 23.92
CA GLY A 64 -6.20 -20.37 25.23
C GLY A 64 -5.88 -21.31 26.39
N GLN A 65 -6.32 -20.96 27.58
CA GLN A 65 -6.06 -21.71 28.84
C GLN A 65 -6.44 -23.18 28.80
N SER A 66 -7.42 -23.57 27.97
CA SER A 66 -7.86 -24.96 27.83
C SER A 66 -7.04 -25.74 26.80
N SER A 67 -6.20 -25.07 26.05
CA SER A 67 -5.36 -25.67 25.02
C SER A 67 -4.10 -26.29 25.64
N THR A 68 -3.56 -27.28 24.96
CA THR A 68 -2.26 -27.86 25.30
C THR A 68 -1.31 -27.67 24.13
N VAL A 69 -0.09 -27.28 24.45
CA VAL A 69 0.99 -27.17 23.45
C VAL A 69 2.17 -27.99 23.92
N ALA A 70 2.66 -28.86 23.06
CA ALA A 70 3.87 -29.66 23.32
C ALA A 70 4.88 -29.36 22.20
N ILE A 71 6.11 -29.03 22.60
CA ILE A 71 7.22 -28.86 21.66
C ILE A 71 7.77 -30.24 21.38
N GLU A 72 7.82 -30.64 20.11
CA GLU A 72 8.23 -31.97 19.68
C GLU A 72 9.72 -31.99 19.35
N THR A 73 10.34 -33.15 19.53
CA THR A 73 11.75 -33.35 19.17
C THR A 73 11.94 -33.75 17.70
N THR A 74 10.87 -34.19 17.05
CA THR A 74 10.90 -34.58 15.64
C THR A 74 10.44 -33.41 14.78
N PRO A 75 11.30 -32.90 13.87
CA PRO A 75 10.92 -31.79 13.00
C PRO A 75 9.76 -32.16 12.06
N VAL A 76 8.83 -31.24 11.90
CA VAL A 76 7.85 -31.28 10.80
C VAL A 76 8.47 -30.54 9.62
N GLU A 77 8.68 -31.25 8.50
CA GLU A 77 9.16 -30.61 7.28
C GLU A 77 7.99 -29.88 6.59
N VAL A 78 8.20 -28.62 6.27
CA VAL A 78 7.22 -27.75 5.58
C VAL A 78 7.86 -27.09 4.36
N PRO A 79 7.10 -26.85 3.29
CA PRO A 79 7.60 -26.17 2.09
C PRO A 79 7.55 -24.63 2.21
N TYR A 80 7.76 -24.09 3.40
CA TYR A 80 7.67 -22.67 3.72
C TYR A 80 8.92 -22.21 4.46
N ASP A 81 9.28 -20.95 4.31
CA ASP A 81 10.36 -20.34 5.06
C ASP A 81 10.00 -20.22 6.55
N VAL A 82 10.96 -20.61 7.37
CA VAL A 82 10.81 -20.66 8.82
C VAL A 82 11.65 -19.55 9.45
N GLY A 83 11.12 -18.92 10.48
CA GLY A 83 11.85 -17.87 11.22
C GLY A 83 11.31 -16.48 10.97
N GLY A 84 10.35 -16.35 10.05
CA GLY A 84 9.69 -15.07 9.73
C GLY A 84 10.47 -14.17 8.77
N ASP A 85 11.66 -14.57 8.32
CA ASP A 85 12.42 -13.81 7.32
C ASP A 85 11.64 -13.80 6.00
N THR A 86 11.51 -12.62 5.39
CA THR A 86 10.72 -12.42 4.18
C THR A 86 11.16 -11.15 3.45
N ASP A 87 10.88 -11.08 2.17
CA ASP A 87 11.06 -9.87 1.36
C ASP A 87 9.84 -8.95 1.47
N LEU A 88 10.05 -7.64 1.23
CA LEU A 88 8.97 -6.64 1.34
C LEU A 88 7.79 -6.93 0.42
N VAL A 89 8.04 -7.43 -0.80
CA VAL A 89 6.99 -7.75 -1.79
C VAL A 89 6.07 -8.90 -1.35
N GLU A 90 6.53 -9.75 -0.45
CA GLU A 90 5.76 -10.90 0.07
C GLU A 90 4.87 -10.53 1.26
N LEU A 91 5.12 -9.39 1.89
CA LEU A 91 4.34 -8.92 3.03
C LEU A 91 2.89 -8.61 2.65
N ARG A 92 1.97 -9.06 3.50
CA ARG A 92 0.52 -8.81 3.35
C ARG A 92 -0.06 -8.20 4.61
N ALA A 93 -1.12 -7.40 4.44
CA ALA A 93 -1.86 -6.89 5.57
C ALA A 93 -2.36 -8.05 6.46
N GLY A 94 -2.11 -7.94 7.76
CA GLY A 94 -2.39 -9.02 8.72
C GLY A 94 -1.17 -9.82 9.16
N ASP A 95 -0.05 -9.77 8.42
CA ASP A 95 1.18 -10.48 8.80
C ASP A 95 1.72 -10.04 10.16
N ARG A 96 2.24 -11.00 10.91
CA ARG A 96 2.79 -10.84 12.27
C ARG A 96 4.10 -11.59 12.43
N GLY A 97 5.01 -11.04 13.25
CA GLY A 97 6.27 -11.70 13.56
C GLY A 97 7.15 -11.91 12.33
N ARG A 98 7.09 -11.01 11.38
CA ARG A 98 7.95 -11.04 10.19
C ARG A 98 9.25 -10.29 10.46
N ASN A 99 10.31 -10.69 9.75
CA ASN A 99 11.60 -10.04 9.80
C ASN A 99 11.97 -9.61 8.39
N VAL A 100 12.51 -8.41 8.28
CA VAL A 100 12.94 -7.83 6.99
C VAL A 100 14.29 -7.16 7.12
N GLU A 101 15.10 -7.20 6.07
CA GLU A 101 16.35 -6.45 5.96
C GLU A 101 16.16 -5.35 4.91
N VAL A 102 16.32 -4.10 5.32
CA VAL A 102 15.90 -2.96 4.53
C VAL A 102 16.89 -1.80 4.57
N ALA A 103 16.88 -1.01 3.51
CA ALA A 103 17.41 0.35 3.49
C ALA A 103 16.28 1.34 3.79
N VAL A 104 16.53 2.33 4.64
CA VAL A 104 15.61 3.43 4.92
C VAL A 104 15.80 4.51 3.85
N LEU A 105 14.79 4.67 2.97
CA LEU A 105 14.84 5.67 1.89
C LEU A 105 14.38 7.04 2.37
N GLU A 106 13.33 7.08 3.19
CA GLU A 106 12.74 8.30 3.75
C GLU A 106 12.43 8.09 5.22
N SER A 107 12.63 9.11 6.03
CA SER A 107 12.30 9.06 7.46
C SER A 107 11.98 10.43 8.01
N GLU A 108 10.78 10.58 8.55
CA GLU A 108 10.28 11.82 9.17
C GLU A 108 9.71 11.52 10.55
N GLU A 109 10.01 12.38 11.51
CA GLU A 109 9.40 12.36 12.83
C GLU A 109 8.12 13.21 12.82
N ARG A 110 7.02 12.64 13.33
CA ARG A 110 5.72 13.30 13.38
C ARG A 110 5.08 13.13 14.75
N VAL A 111 4.34 14.16 15.16
CA VAL A 111 3.45 14.08 16.31
C VAL A 111 2.03 13.85 15.79
N ILE A 112 1.40 12.79 16.27
CA ILE A 112 0.01 12.47 15.94
C ILE A 112 -0.86 12.57 17.20
N ASP A 113 -2.11 12.99 17.03
CA ASP A 113 -3.10 12.97 18.10
C ASP A 113 -3.83 11.63 18.07
N GLY A 114 -3.47 10.76 19.01
CA GLY A 114 -4.00 9.42 19.16
C GLY A 114 -5.12 9.36 20.23
N ARG A 115 -5.69 8.18 20.43
CA ARG A 115 -6.75 7.94 21.43
C ARG A 115 -6.29 8.28 22.87
N ASP A 116 -5.01 8.10 23.16
CA ASP A 116 -4.42 8.29 24.49
C ASP A 116 -3.60 9.60 24.61
N GLY A 117 -3.75 10.53 23.64
CA GLY A 117 -3.07 11.81 23.56
C GLY A 117 -2.05 11.89 22.43
N GLU A 118 -1.25 12.96 22.43
CA GLU A 118 -0.18 13.16 21.45
C GLU A 118 0.88 12.08 21.58
N THR A 119 1.23 11.48 20.46
CA THR A 119 2.28 10.44 20.36
C THR A 119 3.25 10.82 19.25
N THR A 120 4.55 10.79 19.57
CA THR A 120 5.59 10.95 18.56
C THR A 120 5.82 9.61 17.88
N ILE A 121 5.77 9.60 16.56
CA ILE A 121 6.06 8.45 15.72
C ILE A 121 7.13 8.82 14.70
N ARG A 122 7.75 7.81 14.11
CA ARG A 122 8.60 7.98 12.95
C ARG A 122 8.00 7.23 11.77
N SER A 123 7.89 7.86 10.62
CA SER A 123 7.32 7.26 9.42
C SER A 123 8.16 7.59 8.19
N GLY A 124 8.05 6.79 7.16
CA GLY A 124 8.80 6.96 5.92
C GLY A 124 8.65 5.78 5.00
N VAL A 125 9.66 5.52 4.19
CA VAL A 125 9.71 4.45 3.20
C VAL A 125 10.96 3.61 3.45
N VAL A 126 10.79 2.30 3.41
CA VAL A 126 11.88 1.30 3.42
C VAL A 126 11.86 0.52 2.11
N ALA A 127 13.02 0.02 1.71
CA ALA A 127 13.20 -0.76 0.50
C ALA A 127 14.16 -1.94 0.72
N ASP A 128 13.96 -2.99 -0.07
CA ASP A 128 14.88 -4.08 -0.31
C ASP A 128 15.01 -4.34 -1.82
N GLU A 129 15.65 -5.43 -2.24
CA GLU A 129 15.77 -5.79 -3.66
C GLU A 129 14.43 -6.16 -4.31
N SER A 130 13.41 -6.46 -3.53
CA SER A 130 12.10 -6.89 -4.01
C SER A 130 11.12 -5.75 -4.22
N GLY A 131 11.32 -4.61 -3.52
CA GLY A 131 10.41 -3.48 -3.62
C GLY A 131 10.49 -2.49 -2.45
N ARG A 132 9.43 -1.71 -2.31
CA ARG A 132 9.34 -0.62 -1.33
C ARG A 132 8.03 -0.71 -0.58
N LEU A 133 8.06 -0.36 0.71
CA LEU A 133 6.86 -0.21 1.54
C LEU A 133 6.98 0.99 2.48
N PRO A 134 5.85 1.65 2.78
CA PRO A 134 5.81 2.62 3.85
C PRO A 134 6.00 1.92 5.20
N PHE A 135 6.61 2.61 6.15
CA PHE A 135 6.72 2.14 7.52
C PHE A 135 6.20 3.16 8.55
N THR A 136 5.82 2.66 9.72
CA THR A 136 5.56 3.47 10.92
C THR A 136 6.22 2.81 12.11
N ASP A 137 7.07 3.56 12.79
CA ASP A 137 7.65 3.20 14.08
C ASP A 137 6.97 3.99 15.20
N TRP A 138 6.33 3.25 16.10
CA TRP A 138 5.55 3.80 17.22
C TRP A 138 6.42 4.21 18.41
N GLU A 139 7.72 3.90 18.38
CA GLU A 139 8.69 4.26 19.41
C GLU A 139 9.60 5.43 18.98
N ALA A 140 9.42 5.96 17.78
CA ALA A 140 10.20 7.04 17.19
C ALA A 140 11.72 6.82 17.29
N ARG A 141 12.20 5.59 17.03
CA ARG A 141 13.61 5.19 17.17
C ARG A 141 14.52 6.05 16.32
N PRO A 142 15.59 6.62 16.90
CA PRO A 142 16.49 7.53 16.17
C PRO A 142 17.40 6.80 15.16
N GLU A 143 17.48 5.46 15.18
CA GLU A 143 18.25 4.64 14.25
C GLU A 143 17.62 4.61 12.86
N LEU A 144 16.30 4.79 12.76
CA LEU A 144 15.57 4.83 11.50
C LEU A 144 15.77 6.17 10.80
N ARG A 145 16.93 6.38 10.21
CA ARG A 145 17.29 7.58 9.44
C ARG A 145 17.45 7.22 7.98
N GLU A 146 17.21 8.18 7.14
CA GLU A 146 17.50 8.06 5.72
C GLU A 146 18.95 7.58 5.48
N GLY A 147 19.12 6.59 4.61
CA GLY A 147 20.39 5.94 4.31
C GLY A 147 20.85 4.89 5.35
N SER A 148 20.04 4.56 6.36
CA SER A 148 20.35 3.46 7.29
C SER A 148 20.01 2.11 6.70
N GLU A 149 20.88 1.12 6.89
CA GLU A 149 20.71 -0.27 6.52
C GLU A 149 20.39 -1.06 7.79
N LEU A 150 19.20 -1.61 7.89
CA LEU A 150 18.65 -2.14 9.14
C LEU A 150 17.97 -3.50 8.93
N ARG A 151 18.06 -4.34 9.96
CA ARG A 151 17.19 -5.50 10.12
C ARG A 151 16.10 -5.16 11.13
N PHE A 152 14.88 -5.39 10.76
CA PHE A 152 13.72 -5.34 11.64
C PHE A 152 13.27 -6.76 11.96
N GLU A 153 13.16 -7.10 13.22
CA GLU A 153 12.64 -8.38 13.67
C GLU A 153 11.34 -8.17 14.41
N GLU A 154 10.37 -9.04 14.15
CA GLU A 154 9.05 -9.00 14.77
C GLU A 154 8.23 -7.74 14.37
N VAL A 155 8.20 -7.44 13.08
CA VAL A 155 7.30 -6.43 12.54
C VAL A 155 5.89 -6.99 12.37
N TYR A 156 4.92 -6.10 12.26
CA TYR A 156 3.57 -6.44 11.83
C TYR A 156 3.14 -5.56 10.66
N VAL A 157 2.28 -6.09 9.80
CA VAL A 157 1.82 -5.40 8.60
C VAL A 157 0.37 -4.99 8.77
N ARG A 158 0.07 -3.74 8.50
CA ARG A 158 -1.30 -3.22 8.43
C ARG A 158 -1.56 -2.64 7.05
N GLU A 159 -2.81 -2.61 6.70
CA GLU A 159 -3.25 -1.81 5.57
C GLU A 159 -3.45 -0.35 6.02
N PHE A 160 -2.92 0.56 5.25
CA PHE A 160 -3.19 1.99 5.37
C PHE A 160 -3.54 2.55 4.00
N ARG A 161 -4.78 3.04 3.85
CA ARG A 161 -5.32 3.53 2.57
C ARG A 161 -5.22 2.50 1.43
N GLY A 162 -5.49 1.24 1.73
CA GLY A 162 -5.43 0.16 0.76
C GLY A 162 -4.03 -0.37 0.44
N VAL A 163 -2.98 0.09 1.13
CA VAL A 163 -1.58 -0.30 0.87
C VAL A 163 -1.00 -0.99 2.10
N PRO A 164 -0.27 -2.12 1.97
CA PRO A 164 0.47 -2.71 3.07
C PRO A 164 1.50 -1.74 3.65
N GLN A 165 1.59 -1.67 4.97
CA GLN A 165 2.52 -0.83 5.70
C GLN A 165 3.23 -1.63 6.79
N VAL A 166 4.56 -1.55 6.83
CA VAL A 166 5.38 -2.15 7.88
C VAL A 166 5.26 -1.32 9.16
N ASN A 167 4.88 -1.97 10.26
CA ASN A 167 4.74 -1.31 11.54
C ASN A 167 5.71 -1.91 12.56
N LEU A 168 6.42 -1.04 13.27
CA LEU A 168 7.34 -1.37 14.33
C LEU A 168 6.72 -0.98 15.67
N SER A 169 6.62 -1.96 16.57
CA SER A 169 6.09 -1.76 17.93
C SER A 169 7.20 -1.80 18.98
N GLN A 170 6.85 -1.68 20.25
CA GLN A 170 7.76 -1.91 21.37
C GLN A 170 8.42 -3.29 21.37
N TYR A 171 7.86 -4.27 20.66
CA TYR A 171 8.39 -5.63 20.55
C TYR A 171 9.37 -5.79 19.39
N THR A 172 9.38 -4.87 18.44
CA THR A 172 10.26 -4.93 17.28
C THR A 172 11.68 -4.62 17.68
N THR A 173 12.61 -5.51 17.31
CA THR A 173 14.05 -5.27 17.42
C THR A 173 14.55 -4.65 16.13
N VAL A 174 15.33 -3.57 16.24
CA VAL A 174 15.98 -2.89 15.11
C VAL A 174 17.48 -3.01 15.29
N THR A 175 18.16 -3.62 14.30
CA THR A 175 19.61 -3.87 14.35
C THR A 175 20.28 -3.34 13.09
N PRO A 176 21.37 -2.54 13.19
CA PRO A 176 22.13 -2.12 12.02
C PRO A 176 22.74 -3.30 11.28
N LEU A 177 22.59 -3.30 9.95
CA LEU A 177 23.29 -4.26 9.08
C LEU A 177 24.73 -3.79 8.84
N GLY A 178 25.67 -4.73 8.80
CA GLY A 178 27.06 -4.47 8.44
C GLY A 178 27.34 -4.49 6.92
N ARG A 179 26.30 -4.45 6.10
CA ARG A 179 26.33 -4.53 4.64
C ARG A 179 25.25 -3.65 4.03
N SER A 180 25.43 -3.27 2.78
CA SER A 180 24.37 -2.60 2.02
C SER A 180 23.27 -3.57 1.65
N VAL A 181 22.07 -3.04 1.62
CA VAL A 181 20.89 -3.69 1.02
C VAL A 181 20.82 -3.19 -0.42
N ASP A 182 20.75 -4.11 -1.36
CA ASP A 182 20.48 -3.75 -2.74
C ASP A 182 19.05 -3.24 -2.85
N VAL A 183 18.87 -2.08 -3.46
CA VAL A 183 17.56 -1.45 -3.66
C VAL A 183 17.37 -1.24 -5.15
N ASP A 184 16.25 -1.73 -5.67
CA ASP A 184 15.84 -1.38 -7.03
C ASP A 184 15.20 0.03 -7.01
N ASP A 185 15.76 0.95 -7.82
CA ASP A 185 15.21 2.30 -7.96
C ASP A 185 13.96 2.35 -8.86
N ASP A 186 13.75 1.31 -9.64
CA ASP A 186 12.60 1.19 -10.52
C ASP A 186 11.39 0.64 -9.76
N ALA A 187 10.21 1.22 -10.03
CA ALA A 187 8.95 0.67 -9.53
C ALA A 187 8.66 -0.68 -10.20
N GLN A 188 8.09 -1.61 -9.45
CA GLN A 188 7.66 -2.89 -9.99
C GLN A 188 6.62 -2.67 -11.10
N ARG A 189 6.98 -3.05 -12.34
CA ARG A 189 6.08 -2.96 -13.48
C ARG A 189 5.23 -4.21 -13.61
N LEU A 190 3.91 -4.06 -13.53
CA LEU A 190 2.95 -5.16 -13.59
C LEU A 190 1.87 -4.91 -14.66
N PRO A 191 1.32 -5.99 -15.26
CA PRO A 191 0.02 -5.91 -15.93
C PRO A 191 -1.06 -5.46 -14.94
N ILE A 192 -2.00 -4.63 -15.40
CA ILE A 192 -3.05 -4.07 -14.53
C ILE A 192 -3.86 -5.17 -13.83
N GLY A 193 -4.23 -6.24 -14.55
CA GLY A 193 -4.96 -7.36 -13.97
C GLY A 193 -4.21 -8.08 -12.85
N GLU A 194 -2.89 -8.20 -12.96
CA GLU A 194 -2.02 -8.77 -11.93
C GLU A 194 -1.90 -7.83 -10.74
N ALA A 195 -1.64 -6.55 -10.99
CA ALA A 195 -1.55 -5.53 -9.95
C ALA A 195 -2.86 -5.45 -9.11
N VAL A 196 -4.02 -5.44 -9.78
CA VAL A 196 -5.33 -5.43 -9.12
C VAL A 196 -5.57 -6.72 -8.34
N GLY A 197 -5.16 -7.87 -8.89
CA GLY A 197 -5.29 -9.17 -8.23
C GLY A 197 -4.41 -9.32 -6.97
N ALA A 198 -3.32 -8.58 -6.89
CA ALA A 198 -2.46 -8.54 -5.70
C ALA A 198 -3.06 -7.74 -4.52
N GLY A 199 -4.08 -6.91 -4.78
CA GLY A 199 -4.68 -6.02 -3.79
C GLY A 199 -4.00 -4.65 -3.76
N GLY A 200 -3.68 -4.13 -2.57
CA GLY A 200 -2.95 -2.87 -2.44
C GLY A 200 -1.46 -3.03 -2.74
N LEU A 201 -0.89 -2.12 -3.52
CA LEU A 201 0.54 -2.08 -3.84
C LEU A 201 1.09 -0.66 -3.65
N PHE A 202 2.26 -0.56 -3.06
CA PHE A 202 3.00 0.69 -2.96
C PHE A 202 3.98 0.79 -4.12
N ASP A 203 4.07 1.98 -4.74
CA ASP A 203 5.03 2.32 -5.80
C ASP A 203 5.05 1.31 -6.96
N VAL A 204 3.89 1.06 -7.56
CA VAL A 204 3.73 0.18 -8.73
C VAL A 204 3.68 0.98 -10.02
N GLU A 205 4.23 0.44 -11.09
CA GLU A 205 4.14 0.99 -12.46
C GLU A 205 3.22 0.13 -13.32
N VAL A 206 2.29 0.77 -14.01
CA VAL A 206 1.45 0.15 -15.04
C VAL A 206 1.53 0.94 -16.35
N VAL A 207 1.31 0.26 -17.47
CA VAL A 207 1.25 0.91 -18.78
C VAL A 207 -0.05 0.52 -19.46
N GLY A 208 -0.81 1.51 -19.94
CA GLY A 208 -2.07 1.24 -20.61
C GLY A 208 -2.63 2.46 -21.33
N ASN A 209 -3.72 2.24 -22.04
CA ASN A 209 -4.41 3.28 -22.78
C ASN A 209 -5.45 3.97 -21.90
N VAL A 210 -5.50 5.30 -21.96
CA VAL A 210 -6.58 6.05 -21.32
C VAL A 210 -7.86 5.87 -22.13
N LEU A 211 -8.85 5.22 -21.55
CA LEU A 211 -10.15 4.99 -22.19
C LEU A 211 -11.11 6.16 -21.96
N GLU A 212 -11.08 6.73 -20.76
CA GLU A 212 -12.06 7.73 -20.32
C GLU A 212 -11.46 8.67 -19.26
N VAL A 213 -11.91 9.90 -19.27
CA VAL A 213 -11.77 10.86 -18.16
C VAL A 213 -13.12 10.96 -17.47
N ARG A 214 -13.18 10.50 -16.21
CA ARG A 214 -14.43 10.41 -15.43
C ARG A 214 -14.92 11.78 -14.97
N ASP A 215 -16.20 11.86 -14.66
CA ASP A 215 -16.83 13.03 -14.04
C ASP A 215 -16.14 13.41 -12.72
N GLY A 216 -16.11 14.71 -12.44
CA GLY A 216 -15.38 15.30 -11.31
C GLY A 216 -13.87 15.35 -11.54
N SER A 217 -13.46 15.37 -12.81
CA SER A 217 -12.14 15.78 -13.30
C SER A 217 -12.17 17.25 -13.70
N GLY A 218 -11.01 17.87 -13.91
CA GLY A 218 -10.85 19.28 -14.19
C GLY A 218 -10.79 20.12 -12.92
N LEU A 219 -11.45 21.28 -12.92
CA LEU A 219 -11.52 22.17 -11.76
C LEU A 219 -12.47 21.59 -10.69
N ILE A 220 -11.99 21.51 -9.49
CA ILE A 220 -12.73 21.03 -8.30
C ILE A 220 -12.57 22.01 -7.15
N GLU A 221 -13.33 21.82 -6.09
CA GLU A 221 -13.18 22.55 -4.83
C GLU A 221 -12.92 21.52 -3.70
N ARG A 222 -11.97 21.85 -2.81
CA ARG A 222 -11.66 21.02 -1.62
C ARG A 222 -12.06 21.73 -0.32
N CYS A 223 -12.42 20.93 0.63
CA CYS A 223 -12.66 21.39 2.01
C CYS A 223 -11.31 21.78 2.64
N PRO A 224 -11.16 23.02 3.17
CA PRO A 224 -9.92 23.46 3.80
C PRO A 224 -9.56 22.66 5.06
N ASP A 225 -10.57 22.10 5.75
CA ASP A 225 -10.36 21.38 7.02
C ASP A 225 -9.91 19.92 6.82
N CYS A 226 -10.29 19.26 5.70
CA CYS A 226 -10.01 17.82 5.53
C CYS A 226 -9.58 17.41 4.12
N GLY A 227 -9.40 18.33 3.18
CA GLY A 227 -8.95 18.09 1.81
C GLY A 227 -9.94 17.32 0.91
N ARG A 228 -11.12 16.95 1.42
CA ARG A 228 -12.13 16.24 0.60
C ARG A 228 -12.72 17.14 -0.45
N VAL A 229 -12.97 16.57 -1.62
CA VAL A 229 -13.67 17.28 -2.70
C VAL A 229 -15.08 17.62 -2.28
N LEU A 230 -15.48 18.88 -2.49
CA LEU A 230 -16.80 19.37 -2.21
C LEU A 230 -17.79 18.92 -3.30
N GLN A 231 -19.02 18.67 -2.89
CA GLN A 231 -20.15 18.45 -3.79
C GLN A 231 -21.15 19.56 -3.60
N ASN A 232 -21.32 20.41 -4.61
CA ASN A 232 -22.20 21.58 -4.56
C ASN A 232 -21.90 22.51 -3.35
N GLY A 233 -20.61 22.78 -3.08
CA GLY A 233 -20.17 23.63 -1.97
C GLY A 233 -20.24 22.98 -0.58
N GLN A 234 -20.56 21.69 -0.49
CA GLN A 234 -20.71 21.00 0.78
C GLN A 234 -19.66 19.91 0.98
N CYS A 235 -19.03 19.92 2.15
CA CYS A 235 -18.20 18.84 2.65
C CYS A 235 -19.07 17.81 3.39
N ARG A 236 -18.92 16.52 3.07
CA ARG A 236 -19.64 15.44 3.73
C ARG A 236 -19.39 15.36 5.25
N ALA A 237 -18.23 15.85 5.71
CA ALA A 237 -17.86 15.83 7.13
C ALA A 237 -18.14 17.17 7.84
N HIS A 238 -17.97 18.31 7.14
CA HIS A 238 -18.00 19.65 7.76
C HIS A 238 -19.18 20.51 7.31
N GLY A 239 -20.05 20.01 6.38
CA GLY A 239 -21.22 20.75 5.90
C GLY A 239 -20.83 21.83 4.89
N ASP A 240 -21.52 22.97 4.94
CA ASP A 240 -21.24 24.12 4.07
C ASP A 240 -19.92 24.76 4.48
N VAL A 241 -18.99 24.85 3.55
CA VAL A 241 -17.66 25.45 3.73
C VAL A 241 -17.27 26.24 2.49
N ASP A 242 -16.48 27.31 2.69
CA ASP A 242 -15.82 27.98 1.56
C ASP A 242 -14.69 27.09 1.07
N GLY A 243 -14.87 26.52 -0.11
CA GLY A 243 -13.91 25.60 -0.71
C GLY A 243 -12.65 26.27 -1.24
N GLU A 244 -11.56 25.55 -1.23
CA GLU A 244 -10.32 25.93 -1.92
C GLU A 244 -10.32 25.34 -3.33
N ASP A 245 -10.04 26.18 -4.34
CA ASP A 245 -9.93 25.71 -5.73
C ASP A 245 -8.76 24.75 -5.91
N ASP A 246 -9.00 23.68 -6.65
CA ASP A 246 -8.02 22.66 -6.97
C ASP A 246 -8.30 22.04 -8.35
N MET A 247 -7.36 21.23 -8.84
CA MET A 247 -7.49 20.44 -10.06
C MET A 247 -7.17 18.97 -9.81
N ARG A 248 -7.86 18.10 -10.52
CA ARG A 248 -7.53 16.67 -10.56
C ARG A 248 -8.03 16.03 -11.85
N VAL A 249 -7.46 14.85 -12.16
CA VAL A 249 -8.01 13.96 -13.19
C VAL A 249 -8.27 12.59 -12.60
N LYS A 250 -9.35 11.95 -13.04
CA LYS A 250 -9.65 10.54 -12.86
C LYS A 250 -9.67 9.89 -14.23
N ALA A 251 -8.58 9.24 -14.61
CA ALA A 251 -8.44 8.58 -15.90
C ALA A 251 -8.60 7.06 -15.76
N ILE A 252 -9.48 6.45 -16.55
CA ILE A 252 -9.53 5.00 -16.66
C ILE A 252 -8.43 4.56 -17.60
N VAL A 253 -7.51 3.76 -17.09
CA VAL A 253 -6.39 3.18 -17.84
C VAL A 253 -6.61 1.68 -17.99
N ASP A 254 -6.38 1.15 -19.20
CA ASP A 254 -6.62 -0.24 -19.59
C ASP A 254 -5.44 -0.76 -20.41
N ASP A 255 -4.94 -1.95 -20.10
CA ASP A 255 -3.86 -2.64 -20.84
C ASP A 255 -4.33 -3.94 -21.53
N GLY A 256 -5.64 -4.21 -21.51
CA GLY A 256 -6.23 -5.44 -22.02
C GLY A 256 -6.27 -6.60 -21.00
N THR A 257 -5.60 -6.48 -19.86
CA THR A 257 -5.66 -7.47 -18.77
C THR A 257 -6.59 -7.03 -17.64
N GLY A 258 -6.80 -5.72 -17.50
CA GLY A 258 -7.64 -5.11 -16.49
C GLY A 258 -7.73 -3.59 -16.65
N THR A 259 -8.46 -2.96 -15.71
CA THR A 259 -8.62 -1.50 -15.67
C THR A 259 -8.29 -0.97 -14.28
N VAL A 260 -7.74 0.24 -14.25
CA VAL A 260 -7.49 1.00 -13.03
C VAL A 260 -7.91 2.47 -13.23
N THR A 261 -8.37 3.12 -12.17
CA THR A 261 -8.61 4.57 -12.19
C THR A 261 -7.36 5.29 -11.69
N ALA A 262 -6.60 5.89 -12.61
CA ALA A 262 -5.48 6.76 -12.26
C ALA A 262 -6.03 8.09 -11.70
N MET A 263 -5.62 8.42 -10.48
CA MET A 263 -5.97 9.65 -9.79
C MET A 263 -4.78 10.59 -9.88
N LEU A 264 -4.91 11.62 -10.70
CA LEU A 264 -3.86 12.63 -10.88
C LEU A 264 -4.16 13.83 -9.97
N ASP A 265 -3.17 14.24 -9.21
CA ASP A 265 -3.23 15.43 -8.37
C ASP A 265 -3.12 16.72 -9.21
N ARG A 266 -2.99 17.88 -8.54
CA ARG A 266 -2.89 19.18 -9.18
C ARG A 266 -1.68 19.26 -10.11
N ASP A 267 -0.50 18.90 -9.64
CA ASP A 267 0.76 19.11 -10.37
C ASP A 267 0.79 18.28 -11.67
N ILE A 268 0.39 17.02 -11.56
CA ILE A 268 0.27 16.14 -12.73
C ILE A 268 -0.86 16.62 -13.65
N THR A 269 -1.98 17.09 -13.08
CA THR A 269 -3.11 17.61 -13.86
C THR A 269 -2.73 18.87 -14.64
N GLU A 270 -2.00 19.81 -14.04
CA GLU A 270 -1.47 20.99 -14.74
C GLU A 270 -0.54 20.59 -15.90
N SER A 271 0.33 19.60 -15.67
CA SER A 271 1.20 19.06 -16.73
C SER A 271 0.40 18.48 -17.89
N VAL A 272 -0.63 17.70 -17.61
CA VAL A 272 -1.53 17.10 -18.61
C VAL A 272 -2.38 18.15 -19.32
N TYR A 273 -2.91 19.11 -18.58
CA TYR A 273 -3.65 20.26 -19.12
C TYR A 273 -2.75 21.14 -19.99
N GLY A 274 -1.45 21.21 -19.65
CA GLY A 274 -0.45 22.03 -20.36
C GLY A 274 -0.58 23.50 -20.03
N GLY A 275 -0.99 23.82 -18.81
CA GLY A 275 -1.14 25.16 -18.24
C GLY A 275 -1.38 25.08 -16.75
N THR A 276 -1.32 26.22 -16.09
CA THR A 276 -1.53 26.36 -14.64
C THR A 276 -3.02 26.34 -14.28
N MET A 277 -3.31 26.09 -13.00
CA MET A 277 -4.67 26.19 -12.47
C MET A 277 -5.28 27.60 -12.70
N GLU A 278 -4.48 28.68 -12.62
CA GLU A 278 -4.96 30.03 -12.87
C GLU A 278 -5.41 30.23 -14.34
N GLU A 279 -4.68 29.65 -15.29
CA GLU A 279 -5.04 29.64 -16.70
C GLU A 279 -6.31 28.84 -16.95
N ALA A 280 -6.43 27.64 -16.31
CA ALA A 280 -7.63 26.85 -16.39
C ALA A 280 -8.87 27.54 -15.81
N MET A 281 -8.72 28.25 -14.67
CA MET A 281 -9.79 29.06 -14.08
C MET A 281 -10.18 30.23 -14.99
N THR A 282 -9.23 30.82 -15.71
CA THR A 282 -9.50 31.90 -16.68
C THR A 282 -10.27 31.33 -17.86
N ALA A 283 -9.84 30.21 -18.44
CA ALA A 283 -10.55 29.55 -19.54
C ALA A 283 -12.00 29.18 -19.13
N ALA A 284 -12.21 28.66 -17.95
CA ALA A 284 -13.53 28.33 -17.42
C ALA A 284 -14.43 29.57 -17.25
N ARG A 285 -13.87 30.71 -16.80
CA ARG A 285 -14.62 31.97 -16.68
C ARG A 285 -14.99 32.53 -18.05
N ASP A 286 -14.07 32.50 -19.03
CA ASP A 286 -14.30 33.02 -20.38
C ASP A 286 -15.35 32.19 -21.13
N ALA A 287 -15.33 30.86 -20.92
CA ALA A 287 -16.34 29.94 -21.44
C ALA A 287 -17.66 29.99 -20.67
N MET A 288 -17.69 30.55 -19.45
CA MET A 288 -18.79 30.46 -18.47
C MET A 288 -19.16 28.99 -18.15
N ASP A 289 -18.19 28.10 -18.24
CA ASP A 289 -18.36 26.67 -18.03
C ASP A 289 -17.07 26.05 -17.45
N LYS A 290 -17.16 25.40 -16.30
CA LYS A 290 -16.00 24.70 -15.67
C LYS A 290 -15.63 23.41 -16.42
N GLU A 291 -16.57 22.80 -17.14
CA GLU A 291 -16.36 21.53 -17.86
C GLU A 291 -15.38 21.68 -19.03
N VAL A 292 -15.18 22.89 -19.57
CA VAL A 292 -14.23 23.14 -20.69
C VAL A 292 -12.83 22.62 -20.35
N VAL A 293 -12.39 22.71 -19.10
CA VAL A 293 -11.07 22.23 -18.65
C VAL A 293 -11.00 20.71 -18.71
N ALA A 294 -12.04 20.03 -18.25
CA ALA A 294 -12.12 18.57 -18.32
C ALA A 294 -12.19 18.08 -19.77
N ASP A 295 -12.90 18.80 -20.65
CA ASP A 295 -13.00 18.50 -22.07
C ASP A 295 -11.65 18.65 -22.78
N GLU A 296 -10.90 19.71 -22.51
CA GLU A 296 -9.55 19.89 -23.05
C GLU A 296 -8.59 18.80 -22.60
N ILE A 297 -8.65 18.40 -21.31
CA ILE A 297 -7.86 17.29 -20.79
C ILE A 297 -8.26 15.98 -21.51
N ARG A 298 -9.56 15.73 -21.66
CA ARG A 298 -10.08 14.54 -22.35
C ARG A 298 -9.55 14.42 -23.78
N GLU A 299 -9.57 15.51 -24.54
CA GLU A 299 -9.05 15.55 -25.92
C GLU A 299 -7.55 15.25 -25.99
N ARG A 300 -6.80 15.60 -24.95
CA ARG A 300 -5.34 15.42 -24.90
C ARG A 300 -4.93 14.01 -24.56
N ILE A 301 -5.65 13.31 -23.67
CA ILE A 301 -5.18 12.03 -23.11
C ILE A 301 -5.96 10.80 -23.55
N VAL A 302 -7.25 10.91 -23.86
CA VAL A 302 -8.06 9.76 -24.25
C VAL A 302 -7.56 9.14 -25.55
N GLY A 303 -7.48 7.81 -25.59
CA GLY A 303 -7.00 7.01 -26.73
C GLY A 303 -5.47 6.99 -26.87
N ARG A 304 -4.73 7.42 -25.87
CA ARG A 304 -3.27 7.42 -25.86
C ARG A 304 -2.75 6.56 -24.73
N GLU A 305 -1.57 5.99 -24.92
CA GLU A 305 -0.91 5.13 -23.95
C GLU A 305 -0.05 5.96 -22.99
N TYR A 306 -0.16 5.60 -21.71
CA TYR A 306 0.57 6.23 -20.62
C TYR A 306 1.23 5.18 -19.72
N ARG A 307 2.41 5.53 -19.22
CA ARG A 307 3.07 4.93 -18.10
C ARG A 307 2.60 5.66 -16.85
N VAL A 308 2.07 4.93 -15.90
CA VAL A 308 1.53 5.47 -14.65
C VAL A 308 2.21 4.78 -13.49
N ARG A 309 2.88 5.53 -12.63
CA ARG A 309 3.50 5.06 -11.40
C ARG A 309 2.76 5.63 -10.20
N GLY A 310 2.60 4.86 -9.14
CA GLY A 310 1.94 5.34 -7.93
C GLY A 310 1.51 4.24 -6.98
N ASN A 311 0.61 4.58 -6.06
CA ASN A 311 0.10 3.67 -5.05
C ASN A 311 -1.26 3.12 -5.46
N LEU A 312 -1.35 1.80 -5.60
CA LEU A 312 -2.58 1.11 -5.95
C LEU A 312 -3.35 0.71 -4.69
N SER A 313 -4.61 1.05 -4.65
CA SER A 313 -5.58 0.54 -3.68
C SER A 313 -6.74 -0.12 -4.38
N VAL A 314 -7.25 -1.21 -3.81
CA VAL A 314 -8.41 -1.95 -4.33
C VAL A 314 -9.48 -2.00 -3.26
N ASP A 315 -10.69 -1.57 -3.60
CA ASP A 315 -11.84 -1.60 -2.72
C ASP A 315 -13.10 -2.13 -3.46
N ASP A 316 -14.25 -2.15 -2.78
CA ASP A 316 -15.52 -2.58 -3.36
C ASP A 316 -15.98 -1.74 -4.58
N TYR A 317 -15.41 -0.55 -4.79
CA TYR A 317 -15.73 0.36 -5.88
C TYR A 317 -14.77 0.25 -7.06
N GLY A 318 -13.69 -0.53 -6.92
CA GLY A 318 -12.70 -0.82 -7.94
C GLY A 318 -11.27 -0.51 -7.53
N ALA A 319 -10.38 -0.51 -8.52
CA ALA A 319 -8.97 -0.24 -8.34
C ALA A 319 -8.66 1.24 -8.61
N ASN A 320 -7.98 1.89 -7.67
CA ASN A 320 -7.56 3.28 -7.75
C ASN A 320 -6.03 3.35 -7.64
N LEU A 321 -5.38 4.03 -8.57
CA LEU A 321 -3.94 4.28 -8.58
C LEU A 321 -3.71 5.78 -8.30
N GLU A 322 -3.28 6.12 -7.09
CA GLU A 322 -2.84 7.49 -6.76
C GLU A 322 -1.50 7.73 -7.47
N ALA A 323 -1.53 8.42 -8.61
CA ALA A 323 -0.37 8.59 -9.46
C ALA A 323 0.64 9.57 -8.85
N THR A 324 1.90 9.18 -8.86
CA THR A 324 3.07 10.04 -8.61
C THR A 324 3.74 10.45 -9.91
N GLU A 325 3.58 9.62 -10.97
CA GLU A 325 4.04 9.91 -12.32
C GLU A 325 2.95 9.51 -13.33
N PHE A 326 2.80 10.31 -14.37
CA PHE A 326 1.88 10.06 -15.48
C PHE A 326 2.51 10.55 -16.79
N GLU A 327 3.17 9.65 -17.50
CA GLU A 327 3.98 9.98 -18.66
C GLU A 327 3.46 9.30 -19.91
N ARG A 328 3.37 10.08 -21.00
CA ARG A 328 2.99 9.51 -22.29
C ARG A 328 4.10 8.61 -22.81
N THR A 329 3.76 7.37 -23.18
CA THR A 329 4.68 6.49 -23.91
C THR A 329 4.88 7.03 -25.31
N GLY A 330 6.15 7.08 -25.79
CA GLY A 330 6.55 7.89 -26.93
C GLY A 330 6.04 7.47 -28.31
N ASP A 331 5.28 6.38 -28.43
CA ASP A 331 4.89 5.83 -29.72
C ASP A 331 3.48 6.32 -30.12
N GLU A 332 3.41 7.09 -31.22
CA GLU A 332 2.13 7.36 -31.88
C GLU A 332 1.55 6.04 -32.42
N PRO A 333 0.27 5.72 -32.16
CA PRO A 333 -0.38 4.49 -32.63
C PRO A 333 -0.21 4.24 -34.15
N ALA A 334 -0.17 5.32 -34.92
CA ALA A 334 0.07 5.26 -36.34
C ALA A 334 1.51 4.80 -36.69
N ALA A 335 2.51 5.19 -35.91
CA ALA A 335 3.89 4.76 -36.07
C ALA A 335 4.06 3.28 -35.73
N LEU A 336 3.46 2.83 -34.62
CA LEU A 336 3.42 1.42 -34.23
C LEU A 336 2.72 0.56 -35.28
N ALA A 337 1.56 0.97 -35.76
CA ALA A 337 0.84 0.26 -36.82
C ALA A 337 1.67 0.18 -38.11
N THR A 338 2.41 1.23 -38.47
CA THR A 338 3.29 1.24 -39.64
C THR A 338 4.49 0.31 -39.45
N ALA A 339 5.10 0.29 -38.27
CA ALA A 339 6.20 -0.61 -37.95
C ALA A 339 5.75 -2.07 -38.01
N LEU A 340 4.63 -2.44 -37.39
CA LEU A 340 4.05 -3.78 -37.44
C LEU A 340 3.70 -4.23 -38.86
N LEU A 341 3.10 -3.34 -39.68
CA LEU A 341 2.79 -3.63 -41.08
C LEU A 341 4.05 -3.86 -41.92
N THR A 342 5.16 -3.23 -41.56
CA THR A 342 6.44 -3.40 -42.24
C THR A 342 7.07 -4.75 -41.86
N GLU A 343 7.00 -5.13 -40.59
CA GLU A 343 7.51 -6.40 -40.08
C GLU A 343 6.72 -7.62 -40.62
N VAL A 344 5.41 -7.52 -40.74
CA VAL A 344 4.56 -8.60 -41.32
C VAL A 344 4.73 -8.73 -42.83
N ARG A 345 5.23 -7.71 -43.53
CA ARG A 345 5.43 -7.75 -44.99
C ARG A 345 6.86 -8.10 -45.44
N GLY A 346 7.80 -8.14 -44.52
CA GLY A 346 9.19 -8.62 -44.75
C GLY A 346 9.33 -10.09 -44.51
#